data_f048c92c3eea8ac10a28227be21d92b6
#
_entry.id   f048c92c3eea8ac10a28227be21d92b6
#
_cell.length_a   1.000
_cell.length_b   1.000
_cell.length_c   1.000
_cell.angle_alpha   90.00
_cell.angle_beta   90.00
_cell.angle_gamma   90.00
#
_symmetry.space_group_name_H-M   'P 1'
#
loop_
_entity.id
_entity.type
_entity.pdbx_description
1 polymer ?
#
loop_
_entity_poly.entity_id
_entity_poly.type
_entity_poly.pdbx_seq_one_letter_code
_entity_poly.pdbx_strand_id
1 'polypeptide(L)'
;ITAFLCPSDSSSNGELCAYAGGNWARGNYGMNVSPCHHGIQDNLSDGGFGAINSSIRIRDFRDGTSNTVAINELRAGLNKNDLRGCWAMPGLGSGTAAMYNDASRPNSRQPYSDDMENCAVSGSLGTPPMGCYDSQSTGQMTARSQHPGGTQFLMADASTRYVTESIDFKGAQNNCGPVEQRGIWQKIHTRNSGEVVGEF
;
A
#
# COMPACT_ATOMS: atom_id res chain seq x y z
N ILE A 1 15.26 -12.36 2.01
CA ILE A 1 15.35 -12.67 0.56
C ILE A 1 15.60 -11.36 -0.15
N THR A 2 16.79 -11.19 -0.76
CA THR A 2 17.22 -9.94 -1.40
C THR A 2 16.27 -9.48 -2.52
N ALA A 3 15.59 -10.40 -3.20
CA ALA A 3 14.64 -10.06 -4.25
C ALA A 3 13.42 -9.26 -3.74
N PHE A 4 13.14 -9.26 -2.44
CA PHE A 4 12.08 -8.46 -1.85
C PHE A 4 12.56 -7.12 -1.28
N LEU A 5 13.82 -6.79 -1.47
CA LEU A 5 14.41 -5.54 -1.03
C LEU A 5 14.65 -4.61 -2.20
N CYS A 6 14.16 -3.39 -2.12
CA CYS A 6 14.51 -2.33 -3.07
C CYS A 6 15.89 -1.78 -2.71
N PRO A 7 16.89 -1.84 -3.62
CA PRO A 7 18.23 -1.36 -3.31
C PRO A 7 18.30 0.13 -2.96
N SER A 8 17.35 0.92 -3.40
CA SER A 8 17.28 2.35 -3.11
C SER A 8 16.68 2.67 -1.73
N ASP A 9 16.00 1.72 -1.08
CA ASP A 9 15.43 1.95 0.25
C ASP A 9 16.37 1.47 1.36
N SER A 10 17.04 2.41 1.97
CA SER A 10 17.91 2.18 3.12
C SER A 10 17.20 2.33 4.48
N SER A 11 15.88 2.46 4.50
CA SER A 11 15.12 2.80 5.72
C SER A 11 15.36 1.83 6.85
N SER A 12 15.37 0.54 6.57
CA SER A 12 15.54 -0.50 7.60
C SER A 12 17.00 -0.83 7.90
N ASN A 13 17.95 -0.41 7.06
CA ASN A 13 19.37 -0.85 7.13
C ASN A 13 19.52 -2.37 7.34
N GLY A 14 18.56 -3.18 6.87
CA GLY A 14 18.53 -4.61 7.08
C GLY A 14 18.01 -5.04 8.46
N GLU A 15 17.52 -4.11 9.27
CA GLU A 15 16.99 -4.41 10.60
C GLU A 15 15.70 -5.24 10.51
N LEU A 16 15.67 -6.33 11.29
CA LEU A 16 14.48 -7.15 11.42
C LEU A 16 13.41 -6.45 12.28
N CYS A 17 12.15 -6.73 11.99
CA CYS A 17 11.06 -6.25 12.81
C CYS A 17 10.91 -7.13 14.05
N ALA A 18 10.90 -6.51 15.23
CA ALA A 18 10.80 -7.18 16.52
C ALA A 18 9.36 -7.28 17.05
N TYR A 19 8.37 -6.93 16.25
CA TYR A 19 6.97 -6.96 16.66
C TYR A 19 6.57 -8.34 17.22
N ALA A 20 5.78 -8.32 18.29
CA ALA A 20 5.33 -9.52 19.01
C ALA A 20 6.47 -10.49 19.42
N GLY A 21 7.66 -9.97 19.67
CA GLY A 21 8.82 -10.77 20.07
C GLY A 21 9.47 -11.56 18.95
N GLY A 22 9.10 -11.31 17.69
CA GLY A 22 9.65 -11.99 16.53
C GLY A 22 10.93 -11.36 15.97
N ASN A 23 11.46 -12.00 14.94
CA ASN A 23 12.54 -11.48 14.09
C ASN A 23 12.05 -11.57 12.63
N TRP A 24 11.13 -10.70 12.28
CA TRP A 24 10.46 -10.74 10.99
C TRP A 24 11.28 -10.04 9.91
N ALA A 25 11.49 -10.72 8.80
CA ALA A 25 12.16 -10.13 7.67
C ALA A 25 11.30 -9.01 7.06
N ARG A 26 11.95 -7.96 6.58
CA ARG A 26 11.33 -6.84 5.89
C ARG A 26 11.47 -6.96 4.38
N GLY A 27 10.57 -6.31 3.67
CA GLY A 27 10.60 -6.14 2.23
C GLY A 27 10.00 -4.80 1.83
N ASN A 28 10.12 -4.48 0.56
CA ASN A 28 9.66 -3.21 -0.01
C ASN A 28 8.44 -3.38 -0.92
N TYR A 29 7.73 -4.48 -0.80
CA TYR A 29 6.58 -4.75 -1.65
C TYR A 29 5.41 -5.25 -0.82
N GLY A 30 4.26 -4.62 -1.00
CA GLY A 30 3.03 -4.92 -0.29
C GLY A 30 1.87 -5.22 -1.24
N MET A 31 1.06 -6.19 -0.87
CA MET A 31 -0.12 -6.56 -1.64
C MET A 31 -1.16 -5.44 -1.60
N ASN A 32 -1.76 -5.11 -2.74
CA ASN A 32 -2.93 -4.25 -2.80
C ASN A 32 -4.12 -4.97 -2.14
N VAL A 33 -4.52 -4.50 -0.98
CA VAL A 33 -5.63 -5.10 -0.22
C VAL A 33 -6.94 -4.37 -0.45
N SER A 34 -6.91 -3.07 -0.75
CA SER A 34 -8.13 -2.29 -0.93
C SER A 34 -7.87 -0.97 -1.66
N PRO A 35 -8.83 -0.47 -2.44
CA PRO A 35 -8.83 0.93 -2.87
C PRO A 35 -9.18 1.89 -1.73
N CYS A 36 -9.67 1.37 -0.60
CA CYS A 36 -10.24 2.11 0.50
C CYS A 36 -9.52 1.82 1.80
N HIS A 37 -9.91 2.54 2.85
CA HIS A 37 -9.51 2.22 4.22
C HIS A 37 -9.82 0.75 4.53
N HIS A 38 -8.89 0.13 5.19
CA HIS A 38 -8.99 -1.26 5.56
C HIS A 38 -8.65 -1.44 7.05
N GLY A 39 -9.66 -1.75 7.84
CA GLY A 39 -9.46 -2.28 9.17
C GLY A 39 -8.96 -3.73 9.12
N ILE A 40 -8.13 -4.13 10.06
CA ILE A 40 -7.62 -5.52 10.16
C ILE A 40 -8.76 -6.54 10.20
N GLN A 41 -9.93 -6.12 10.65
CA GLN A 41 -11.12 -6.96 10.81
C GLN A 41 -12.14 -6.81 9.67
N ASP A 42 -11.93 -5.88 8.75
CA ASP A 42 -12.90 -5.61 7.70
C ASP A 42 -12.89 -6.69 6.62
N ASN A 43 -14.09 -7.00 6.20
CA ASN A 43 -14.30 -7.97 5.13
C ASN A 43 -13.85 -7.33 3.82
N LEU A 44 -12.77 -7.81 3.24
CA LEU A 44 -12.07 -7.25 2.09
C LEU A 44 -12.88 -7.37 0.78
N SER A 45 -14.18 -7.11 0.85
CA SER A 45 -15.08 -7.11 -0.30
C SER A 45 -14.82 -5.97 -1.29
N ASP A 46 -14.02 -4.97 -0.89
CA ASP A 46 -13.91 -3.71 -1.61
C ASP A 46 -12.96 -3.74 -2.82
N GLY A 47 -12.56 -4.92 -3.24
CA GLY A 47 -12.08 -5.08 -4.59
C GLY A 47 -10.57 -4.98 -4.79
N GLY A 48 -9.72 -5.03 -3.75
CA GLY A 48 -8.27 -5.15 -3.91
C GLY A 48 -7.83 -6.44 -4.62
N PHE A 49 -6.55 -6.52 -4.97
CA PHE A 49 -5.99 -7.72 -5.62
C PHE A 49 -6.10 -8.95 -4.74
N GLY A 50 -5.88 -8.80 -3.45
CA GLY A 50 -5.93 -9.89 -2.49
C GLY A 50 -6.59 -9.49 -1.19
N ALA A 51 -6.81 -10.48 -0.33
CA ALA A 51 -7.42 -10.30 0.98
C ALA A 51 -6.99 -11.40 1.93
N ILE A 52 -6.97 -11.10 3.24
CA ILE A 52 -6.72 -12.10 4.26
C ILE A 52 -7.83 -13.14 4.22
N ASN A 53 -7.48 -14.43 4.27
CA ASN A 53 -8.43 -15.55 4.25
C ASN A 53 -9.40 -15.55 3.07
N SER A 54 -9.04 -14.97 1.94
CA SER A 54 -9.85 -14.97 0.74
C SER A 54 -9.22 -15.74 -0.41
N SER A 55 -10.05 -16.25 -1.28
CA SER A 55 -9.64 -16.91 -2.52
C SER A 55 -10.20 -16.13 -3.70
N ILE A 56 -9.31 -15.41 -4.40
CA ILE A 56 -9.67 -14.62 -5.57
C ILE A 56 -9.22 -15.35 -6.82
N ARG A 57 -10.06 -15.39 -7.83
CA ARG A 57 -9.82 -16.07 -9.10
C ARG A 57 -9.61 -15.03 -10.20
N ILE A 58 -8.91 -15.41 -11.27
CA ILE A 58 -8.70 -14.53 -12.44
C ILE A 58 -10.02 -13.96 -12.99
N ARG A 59 -11.09 -14.75 -12.98
CA ARG A 59 -12.42 -14.32 -13.42
C ARG A 59 -13.05 -13.20 -12.58
N ASP A 60 -12.52 -12.96 -11.37
CA ASP A 60 -13.02 -11.94 -10.45
C ASP A 60 -12.44 -10.56 -10.76
N PHE A 61 -11.47 -10.49 -11.68
CA PHE A 61 -10.88 -9.24 -12.19
C PHE A 61 -11.70 -8.70 -13.35
N ARG A 62 -12.87 -8.13 -13.04
CA ARG A 62 -13.79 -7.59 -14.04
C ARG A 62 -13.27 -6.34 -14.72
N ASP A 63 -12.43 -5.58 -14.06
CA ASP A 63 -11.81 -4.36 -14.57
C ASP A 63 -10.60 -4.68 -15.48
N GLY A 64 -10.21 -5.96 -15.52
CA GLY A 64 -9.08 -6.47 -16.28
C GLY A 64 -7.80 -6.56 -15.45
N THR A 65 -7.04 -7.63 -15.68
CA THR A 65 -5.78 -7.88 -14.95
C THR A 65 -4.69 -6.84 -15.27
N SER A 66 -4.72 -6.25 -16.45
CA SER A 66 -3.81 -5.16 -16.85
C SER A 66 -4.19 -3.78 -16.27
N ASN A 67 -5.36 -3.68 -15.67
CA ASN A 67 -5.87 -2.46 -15.05
C ASN A 67 -5.95 -2.54 -13.52
N THR A 68 -5.57 -3.67 -12.94
CA THR A 68 -5.62 -3.87 -11.49
C THR A 68 -4.21 -4.02 -10.93
N VAL A 69 -3.86 -3.18 -9.97
CA VAL A 69 -2.61 -3.28 -9.21
C VAL A 69 -2.65 -4.50 -8.30
N ALA A 70 -1.63 -5.34 -8.40
CA ALA A 70 -1.44 -6.48 -7.52
C ALA A 70 -0.56 -6.14 -6.32
N ILE A 71 0.59 -5.53 -6.57
CA ILE A 71 1.61 -5.24 -5.57
C ILE A 71 2.08 -3.80 -5.75
N ASN A 72 2.14 -3.07 -4.66
CA ASN A 72 2.75 -1.75 -4.59
C ASN A 72 4.13 -1.82 -3.96
N GLU A 73 5.01 -0.94 -4.39
CA GLU A 73 6.24 -0.64 -3.66
C GLU A 73 5.90 0.08 -2.35
N LEU A 74 6.60 -0.26 -1.29
CA LEU A 74 6.49 0.39 0.01
C LEU A 74 7.89 0.61 0.61
N ARG A 75 7.99 1.51 1.57
CA ARG A 75 9.23 1.69 2.34
C ARG A 75 9.17 0.88 3.63
N ALA A 76 10.31 0.27 3.94
CA ALA A 76 10.45 -0.49 5.18
C ALA A 76 10.38 0.42 6.42
N GLY A 77 10.04 -0.17 7.56
CA GLY A 77 9.93 0.53 8.82
C GLY A 77 11.23 1.17 9.29
N LEU A 78 11.12 2.25 10.04
CA LEU A 78 12.23 3.11 10.46
C LEU A 78 12.98 2.61 11.69
N ASN A 79 12.41 1.69 12.42
CA ASN A 79 13.01 1.07 13.61
C ASN A 79 12.49 -0.35 13.78
N LYS A 80 13.07 -1.10 14.71
CA LYS A 80 12.74 -2.51 14.94
C LYS A 80 11.29 -2.81 15.32
N ASN A 81 10.54 -1.83 15.82
CA ASN A 81 9.13 -2.03 16.21
C ASN A 81 8.14 -1.58 15.13
N ASP A 82 8.59 -0.82 14.15
CA ASP A 82 7.78 -0.32 13.04
C ASP A 82 7.42 -1.48 12.11
N LEU A 83 6.14 -1.77 11.96
CA LEU A 83 5.64 -2.92 11.22
C LEU A 83 5.81 -2.84 9.70
N ARG A 84 6.05 -1.64 9.16
CA ARG A 84 6.13 -1.46 7.70
C ARG A 84 7.16 -2.38 7.06
N GLY A 85 6.73 -3.07 6.03
CA GLY A 85 7.56 -4.01 5.30
C GLY A 85 7.69 -5.41 5.91
N CYS A 86 7.05 -5.72 7.03
CA CYS A 86 7.00 -7.08 7.55
C CYS A 86 6.16 -7.96 6.63
N TRP A 87 6.75 -8.48 5.58
CA TRP A 87 6.04 -9.16 4.50
C TRP A 87 5.35 -10.46 4.94
N ALA A 88 5.82 -11.09 6.00
CA ALA A 88 5.21 -12.29 6.59
C ALA A 88 3.94 -11.97 7.42
N MET A 89 3.59 -10.69 7.54
CA MET A 89 2.41 -10.21 8.27
C MET A 89 1.44 -9.51 7.31
N PRO A 90 0.75 -10.26 6.43
CA PRO A 90 -0.20 -9.67 5.49
C PRO A 90 -1.32 -8.94 6.25
N GLY A 91 -1.66 -7.75 5.78
CA GLY A 91 -2.67 -6.91 6.43
C GLY A 91 -2.19 -6.11 7.65
N LEU A 92 -1.01 -6.43 8.20
CA LEU A 92 -0.40 -5.66 9.28
C LEU A 92 0.86 -4.90 8.83
N GLY A 93 1.72 -5.55 8.07
CA GLY A 93 3.02 -5.00 7.71
C GLY A 93 3.34 -5.04 6.21
N SER A 94 2.49 -5.65 5.40
CA SER A 94 2.70 -5.79 3.95
C SER A 94 1.44 -5.60 3.10
N GLY A 95 0.42 -4.97 3.64
CA GLY A 95 -0.76 -4.57 2.88
C GLY A 95 -0.70 -3.10 2.49
N THR A 96 -1.17 -2.76 1.30
CA THR A 96 -1.29 -1.38 0.83
C THR A 96 -2.73 -1.03 0.50
N ALA A 97 -3.11 0.21 0.71
CA ALA A 97 -4.38 0.76 0.29
C ALA A 97 -4.18 2.05 -0.50
N ALA A 98 -5.09 2.34 -1.42
CA ALA A 98 -5.04 3.56 -2.23
C ALA A 98 -5.76 4.74 -1.59
N MET A 99 -6.52 4.48 -0.56
CA MET A 99 -7.35 5.50 0.10
C MET A 99 -7.55 5.24 1.58
N TYR A 100 -7.47 6.27 2.26
CA TYR A 100 -8.19 6.75 3.42
C TYR A 100 -7.80 8.19 3.62
N ASN A 101 -8.43 8.91 4.54
CA ASN A 101 -8.23 10.33 4.83
C ASN A 101 -6.87 10.89 4.41
N ASP A 102 -5.89 10.05 4.36
CA ASP A 102 -4.50 10.41 4.44
C ASP A 102 -3.60 9.56 3.56
N ALA A 103 -3.92 8.27 3.34
CA ALA A 103 -3.26 7.39 2.38
C ALA A 103 -3.69 7.76 0.97
N SER A 104 -3.25 8.88 0.52
CA SER A 104 -3.66 9.46 -0.72
C SER A 104 -2.80 8.94 -1.88
N ARG A 105 -2.06 9.80 -2.48
CA ARG A 105 -1.21 9.54 -3.64
C ARG A 105 0.03 8.73 -3.26
N PRO A 106 0.71 8.14 -4.22
CA PRO A 106 2.05 7.61 -4.00
C PRO A 106 2.95 8.63 -3.30
N ASN A 107 3.78 8.17 -2.39
CA ASN A 107 4.69 8.99 -1.60
C ASN A 107 4.02 10.10 -0.76
N SER A 108 2.75 9.92 -0.40
CA SER A 108 2.04 10.90 0.44
C SER A 108 2.81 11.22 1.71
N ARG A 109 2.87 12.51 2.04
CA ARG A 109 3.54 13.04 3.24
C ARG A 109 2.57 13.44 4.34
N GLN A 110 1.28 13.14 4.15
CA GLN A 110 0.28 13.45 5.15
C GLN A 110 0.57 12.72 6.47
N PRO A 111 0.29 13.35 7.62
CA PRO A 111 0.61 12.77 8.93
C PRO A 111 0.04 11.37 9.13
N TYR A 112 -1.12 11.09 8.58
CA TYR A 112 -1.86 9.84 8.77
C TYR A 112 -1.79 8.91 7.53
N SER A 113 -0.86 9.14 6.61
CA SER A 113 -0.81 8.40 5.35
C SER A 113 -0.47 6.92 5.50
N ASP A 114 0.13 6.53 6.61
CA ASP A 114 0.21 5.15 7.03
C ASP A 114 -0.55 5.02 8.36
N ASP A 115 -1.50 4.12 8.42
CA ASP A 115 -2.33 3.86 9.59
C ASP A 115 -2.13 2.40 10.01
N MET A 116 -1.32 2.22 11.04
CA MET A 116 -0.94 0.90 11.52
C MET A 116 -0.24 0.98 12.88
N GLU A 117 -0.34 -0.11 13.62
CA GLU A 117 0.30 -0.23 14.92
C GLU A 117 1.84 -0.07 14.84
N ASN A 118 2.39 0.65 15.79
CA ASN A 118 3.84 0.89 15.97
C ASN A 118 4.55 1.54 14.76
N CYS A 119 3.84 2.14 13.83
CA CYS A 119 4.54 2.91 12.81
C CYS A 119 5.29 4.11 13.43
N ALA A 120 6.37 4.50 12.83
CA ALA A 120 7.18 5.65 13.27
C ALA A 120 7.10 6.81 12.30
N VAL A 121 6.99 8.03 12.84
CA VAL A 121 7.05 9.25 12.04
C VAL A 121 8.50 9.54 11.66
N SER A 122 8.77 9.68 10.37
CA SER A 122 10.08 10.12 9.90
C SER A 122 10.13 11.64 9.76
N GLY A 123 10.66 12.31 10.73
CA GLY A 123 10.89 13.75 10.62
C GLY A 123 12.31 14.15 10.98
N SER A 124 13.00 13.29 11.70
CA SER A 124 14.31 13.60 12.32
C SER A 124 15.53 12.94 11.65
N LEU A 125 15.34 12.11 10.61
CA LEU A 125 16.42 11.31 10.05
C LEU A 125 16.84 11.68 8.62
N GLY A 126 16.45 12.86 8.13
CA GLY A 126 16.84 13.30 6.78
C GLY A 126 16.24 12.51 5.62
N THR A 127 15.36 11.55 5.89
CA THR A 127 14.62 10.80 4.89
C THR A 127 13.32 11.52 4.55
N PRO A 128 12.78 11.37 3.32
CA PRO A 128 11.46 11.90 3.01
C PRO A 128 10.45 11.49 4.07
N PRO A 129 9.63 12.41 4.57
CA PRO A 129 8.73 12.13 5.67
C PRO A 129 7.75 11.02 5.28
N MET A 130 7.60 10.04 6.16
CA MET A 130 6.52 9.06 6.11
C MET A 130 5.55 9.41 7.22
N GLY A 131 4.26 9.57 6.85
CA GLY A 131 3.22 9.77 7.85
C GLY A 131 3.04 8.50 8.70
N CYS A 132 2.45 8.66 9.86
CA CYS A 132 2.11 7.57 10.74
C CYS A 132 0.94 7.97 11.63
N TYR A 133 -0.05 7.11 11.65
CA TYR A 133 -1.08 7.10 12.67
C TYR A 133 -0.99 5.75 13.40
N ASP A 134 -0.59 5.79 14.65
CA ASP A 134 -0.41 4.57 15.44
C ASP A 134 -1.78 4.05 15.91
N SER A 135 -2.39 3.21 15.10
CA SER A 135 -3.68 2.58 15.36
C SER A 135 -3.57 1.07 15.44
N GLN A 136 -4.15 0.51 16.46
CA GLN A 136 -4.20 -0.96 16.64
C GLN A 136 -5.30 -1.64 15.82
N SER A 137 -6.13 -0.88 15.14
CA SER A 137 -7.30 -1.42 14.42
C SER A 137 -7.13 -1.49 12.91
N THR A 138 -6.05 -0.90 12.40
CA THR A 138 -5.80 -0.77 10.97
C THR A 138 -4.43 -1.28 10.61
N GLY A 139 -4.21 -1.60 9.37
CA GLY A 139 -2.95 -2.12 8.86
C GLY A 139 -2.72 -1.69 7.42
N GLN A 140 -2.95 -0.40 7.14
CA GLN A 140 -2.80 0.14 5.79
C GLN A 140 -1.51 0.94 5.63
N MET A 141 -0.91 0.81 4.47
CA MET A 141 0.23 1.61 4.06
C MET A 141 -0.04 2.27 2.73
N THR A 142 0.47 3.48 2.57
CA THR A 142 0.55 4.16 1.29
C THR A 142 1.68 3.56 0.45
N ALA A 143 1.46 3.42 -0.86
CA ALA A 143 2.53 3.10 -1.80
C ALA A 143 3.65 4.15 -1.72
N ARG A 144 4.90 3.69 -1.52
CA ARG A 144 6.05 4.57 -1.27
C ARG A 144 7.32 4.02 -1.87
N SER A 145 8.17 4.91 -2.32
CA SER A 145 9.52 4.57 -2.76
C SER A 145 10.54 5.66 -2.45
N GLN A 146 11.80 5.36 -2.70
CA GLN A 146 12.89 6.33 -2.77
C GLN A 146 13.17 6.80 -4.22
N HIS A 147 12.37 6.33 -5.18
CA HIS A 147 12.52 6.76 -6.57
C HIS A 147 11.99 8.18 -6.74
N PRO A 148 12.69 9.06 -7.47
CA PRO A 148 12.26 10.43 -7.67
C PRO A 148 10.90 10.51 -8.37
N GLY A 149 9.91 11.16 -7.75
CA GLY A 149 8.65 11.55 -8.36
C GLY A 149 7.58 10.47 -8.51
N GLY A 150 7.78 9.26 -7.97
CA GLY A 150 6.74 8.22 -8.05
C GLY A 150 7.17 6.88 -7.45
N THR A 151 6.39 5.84 -7.73
CA THR A 151 6.62 4.47 -7.24
C THR A 151 6.48 3.44 -8.35
N GLN A 152 7.08 2.27 -8.16
CA GLN A 152 6.89 1.10 -8.99
C GLN A 152 5.72 0.25 -8.47
N PHE A 153 5.02 -0.42 -9.37
CA PHE A 153 4.04 -1.43 -8.98
C PHE A 153 3.89 -2.52 -10.03
N LEU A 154 3.37 -3.64 -9.56
CA LEU A 154 3.06 -4.81 -10.35
C LEU A 154 1.55 -4.86 -10.60
N MET A 155 1.16 -5.04 -11.85
CA MET A 155 -0.23 -5.28 -12.24
C MET A 155 -0.60 -6.76 -12.05
N ALA A 156 -1.88 -7.07 -12.05
CA ALA A 156 -2.37 -8.44 -11.90
C ALA A 156 -2.04 -9.34 -13.11
N ASP A 157 -1.65 -8.78 -14.25
CA ASP A 157 -1.13 -9.49 -15.44
C ASP A 157 0.40 -9.69 -15.39
N ALA A 158 1.04 -9.37 -14.27
CA ALA A 158 2.47 -9.41 -14.05
C ALA A 158 3.29 -8.36 -14.82
N SER A 159 2.68 -7.39 -15.47
CA SER A 159 3.40 -6.22 -16.00
C SER A 159 3.80 -5.27 -14.88
N THR A 160 4.94 -4.59 -15.00
CA THR A 160 5.38 -3.55 -14.08
C THR A 160 5.14 -2.18 -14.68
N ARG A 161 4.74 -1.23 -13.84
CA ARG A 161 4.53 0.17 -14.23
C ARG A 161 5.12 1.11 -13.20
N TYR A 162 5.47 2.30 -13.66
CA TYR A 162 5.85 3.42 -12.80
C TYR A 162 4.71 4.43 -12.76
N VAL A 163 4.35 4.87 -11.57
CA VAL A 163 3.31 5.88 -11.37
C VAL A 163 3.89 7.10 -10.68
N THR A 164 3.57 8.25 -11.23
CA THR A 164 3.99 9.54 -10.69
C THR A 164 3.13 9.94 -9.47
N GLU A 165 3.73 10.75 -8.59
CA GLU A 165 3.02 11.37 -7.45
C GLU A 165 1.85 12.28 -7.89
N SER A 166 1.81 12.69 -9.16
CA SER A 166 0.77 13.54 -9.73
C SER A 166 -0.41 12.78 -10.32
N ILE A 167 -0.44 11.44 -10.22
CA ILE A 167 -1.56 10.65 -10.71
C ILE A 167 -2.91 11.20 -10.21
N ASP A 168 -3.93 11.12 -11.06
CA ASP A 168 -5.27 11.56 -10.68
C ASP A 168 -5.78 10.79 -9.46
N PHE A 169 -5.97 11.54 -8.40
CA PHE A 169 -6.48 11.08 -7.13
C PHE A 169 -7.61 12.02 -6.71
N LYS A 170 -8.76 11.47 -6.39
CA LYS A 170 -9.88 12.22 -5.84
C LYS A 170 -10.04 11.83 -4.38
N GLY A 171 -9.68 12.75 -3.50
CA GLY A 171 -9.83 12.56 -2.07
C GLY A 171 -11.31 12.41 -1.71
N ALA A 172 -11.68 11.28 -1.15
CA ALA A 172 -12.95 11.12 -0.45
C ALA A 172 -12.61 10.81 1.01
N GLN A 173 -13.19 11.57 1.92
CA GLN A 173 -12.98 11.33 3.34
C GLN A 173 -13.73 10.07 3.78
N ASN A 174 -13.05 9.18 4.48
CA ASN A 174 -13.59 8.11 5.30
C ASN A 174 -14.30 6.93 4.61
N ASN A 175 -14.39 6.90 3.29
CA ASN A 175 -14.89 5.73 2.55
C ASN A 175 -14.45 5.78 1.09
N CYS A 176 -14.62 4.68 0.38
CA CYS A 176 -14.29 4.60 -1.04
C CYS A 176 -15.05 5.58 -1.93
N GLY A 177 -16.09 6.18 -1.44
CA GLY A 177 -17.01 6.95 -2.28
C GLY A 177 -17.61 6.13 -3.43
N PRO A 178 -18.60 6.69 -4.11
CA PRO A 178 -19.10 6.08 -5.34
C PRO A 178 -18.00 5.99 -6.40
N VAL A 179 -18.04 4.96 -7.23
CA VAL A 179 -17.05 4.65 -8.26
C VAL A 179 -16.78 5.83 -9.18
N GLU A 180 -17.80 6.57 -9.54
CA GLU A 180 -17.74 7.75 -10.42
C GLU A 180 -16.96 8.94 -9.81
N GLN A 181 -16.77 8.93 -8.52
CA GLN A 181 -16.03 9.98 -7.80
C GLN A 181 -14.56 9.60 -7.55
N ARG A 182 -14.13 8.40 -7.97
CA ARG A 182 -12.76 7.94 -7.79
C ARG A 182 -11.84 8.47 -8.88
N GLY A 183 -10.62 8.84 -8.51
CA GLY A 183 -9.55 9.13 -9.45
C GLY A 183 -8.93 7.85 -10.03
N ILE A 184 -8.03 8.00 -10.98
CA ILE A 184 -7.33 6.87 -11.62
C ILE A 184 -6.62 6.01 -10.60
N TRP A 185 -5.97 6.64 -9.61
CA TRP A 185 -5.24 5.92 -8.56
C TRP A 185 -6.13 4.93 -7.79
N GLN A 186 -7.33 5.36 -7.38
CA GLN A 186 -8.26 4.47 -6.70
C GLN A 186 -8.82 3.39 -7.62
N LYS A 187 -9.11 3.74 -8.87
CA LYS A 187 -9.68 2.81 -9.84
C LYS A 187 -8.74 1.65 -10.15
N ILE A 188 -7.46 1.91 -10.32
CA ILE A 188 -6.49 0.83 -10.58
C ILE A 188 -6.25 -0.08 -9.35
N HIS A 189 -6.74 0.30 -8.17
CA HIS A 189 -6.68 -0.52 -6.96
C HIS A 189 -7.92 -1.38 -6.75
N THR A 190 -8.90 -1.33 -7.66
CA THR A 190 -10.07 -2.21 -7.68
C THR A 190 -9.91 -3.30 -8.73
N ARG A 191 -10.56 -4.45 -8.51
CA ARG A 191 -10.61 -5.57 -9.47
C ARG A 191 -11.98 -5.76 -10.13
N ASN A 192 -13.05 -5.17 -9.57
CA ASN A 192 -14.42 -5.53 -9.93
C ASN A 192 -15.44 -4.39 -9.82
N SER A 193 -15.01 -3.16 -9.81
CA SER A 193 -15.90 -1.99 -9.74
C SER A 193 -16.53 -1.63 -11.09
N GLY A 194 -16.08 -2.23 -12.19
CA GLY A 194 -16.61 -2.03 -13.53
C GLY A 194 -16.09 -0.74 -14.21
N GLU A 195 -14.97 -0.24 -13.75
CA GLU A 195 -14.38 0.98 -14.28
C GLU A 195 -13.54 0.68 -15.52
N VAL A 196 -13.63 1.58 -16.49
CA VAL A 196 -12.65 1.65 -17.59
C VAL A 196 -11.60 2.68 -17.22
N VAL A 197 -10.36 2.23 -17.05
CA VAL A 197 -9.22 3.11 -16.83
C VAL A 197 -8.52 3.33 -18.16
N GLY A 198 -8.36 4.61 -18.55
CA GLY A 198 -7.54 4.97 -19.70
C GLY A 198 -6.04 4.74 -19.46
N GLU A 199 -5.21 5.11 -20.41
CA GLU A 199 -3.75 5.12 -20.22
C GLU A 199 -3.36 6.05 -19.06
N PHE A 200 -2.43 5.64 -18.23
CA PHE A 200 -1.91 6.37 -17.07
C PHE A 200 -0.42 6.13 -16.88
#